data_e5ff973a459cad4147126f6506e4a863
#
_entry.id   e5ff973a459cad4147126f6506e4a863
#
_cell.length_a   1.000
_cell.length_b   1.000
_cell.length_c   1.000
_cell.angle_alpha   90.00
_cell.angle_beta   90.00
_cell.angle_gamma   90.00
#
_symmetry.space_group_name_H-M   'P 1'
#
loop_
_entity.id
_entity.type
_entity.pdbx_description
1 polymer ?
#
loop_
_entity_poly.entity_id
_entity_poly.type
_entity_poly.pdbx_seq_one_letter_code
_entity_poly.pdbx_strand_id
1 'polypeptide(L)'
;MDPAKSPAKASATAELSPSRKAALLELLADDDHSVYRAIRREIISHGPAVRDWLADHSLDEDPIRRRHAKAIVSHFDRQSADHDFSAFCLRHGEDLNLEEGCWLLSRTRHPEINISAYRALFDDYARDLCDRLDFGAEPEGLIAGLNTYLFKEKGYTGNEDNYYDPDNSYLNRVVDNRTGNPISLCMVYLAACRRLQLPITGIGLPGHFLCRFQNPRKEIYIDAFNEGRILTKTDCMKYLKQAGYEFHEAFLIPASPRRILLRMCSNLHQIYQHENQKGEADRLQGYIVALSK
;
A
#
# COMPACT_ATOMS: atom_id res chain seq x y z
N MET A 1 15.52 -43.59 32.95
CA MET A 1 15.66 -42.15 33.26
C MET A 1 16.70 -41.57 32.29
N ASP A 2 16.25 -40.98 31.23
CA ASP A 2 17.07 -40.40 30.19
C ASP A 2 16.81 -38.91 30.19
N PRO A 3 17.82 -38.01 30.31
CA PRO A 3 17.58 -36.58 30.47
C PRO A 3 17.27 -35.94 29.10
N ALA A 4 16.20 -35.20 29.10
CA ALA A 4 15.68 -34.38 28.01
C ALA A 4 16.75 -33.59 27.28
N LYS A 5 16.83 -33.73 25.95
CA LYS A 5 17.54 -32.83 25.06
C LYS A 5 16.84 -31.47 25.05
N SER A 6 17.48 -30.48 25.61
CA SER A 6 17.12 -29.02 25.43
C SER A 6 17.10 -28.69 23.95
N PRO A 7 16.15 -27.85 23.51
CA PRO A 7 16.15 -27.36 22.12
C PRO A 7 17.38 -26.44 21.90
N ALA A 8 18.07 -26.67 20.79
CA ALA A 8 19.24 -25.93 20.38
C ALA A 8 18.91 -24.41 20.35
N LYS A 9 19.70 -23.61 21.06
CA LYS A 9 19.72 -22.15 20.96
C LYS A 9 19.97 -21.75 19.51
N ALA A 10 19.11 -20.88 18.99
CA ALA A 10 19.34 -20.21 17.72
C ALA A 10 20.75 -19.61 17.73
N SER A 11 21.59 -20.05 16.78
CA SER A 11 22.95 -19.58 16.58
C SER A 11 22.89 -18.07 16.36
N ALA A 12 23.49 -17.30 17.25
CA ALA A 12 23.79 -15.89 17.01
C ALA A 12 24.60 -15.84 15.71
N THR A 13 24.08 -15.20 14.68
CA THR A 13 24.76 -14.99 13.40
C THR A 13 26.06 -14.24 13.69
N ALA A 14 27.21 -14.88 13.51
CA ALA A 14 28.53 -14.29 13.75
C ALA A 14 28.70 -13.11 12.77
N GLU A 15 29.11 -11.96 13.29
CA GLU A 15 29.48 -10.81 12.45
C GLU A 15 30.51 -11.20 11.39
N LEU A 16 30.26 -10.77 10.15
CA LEU A 16 31.24 -10.96 9.07
C LEU A 16 32.54 -10.23 9.38
N SER A 17 33.65 -10.97 9.40
CA SER A 17 34.98 -10.36 9.55
C SER A 17 35.30 -9.43 8.38
N PRO A 18 36.14 -8.40 8.56
CA PRO A 18 36.53 -7.50 7.47
C PRO A 18 37.08 -8.22 6.23
N SER A 19 37.89 -9.27 6.43
CA SER A 19 38.44 -10.07 5.33
C SER A 19 37.34 -10.84 4.57
N ARG A 20 36.32 -11.38 5.29
CA ARG A 20 35.20 -12.05 4.66
C ARG A 20 34.34 -11.08 3.88
N LYS A 21 34.08 -9.88 4.42
CA LYS A 21 33.36 -8.79 3.71
C LYS A 21 34.07 -8.43 2.39
N ALA A 22 35.40 -8.25 2.42
CA ALA A 22 36.19 -7.92 1.23
C ALA A 22 36.08 -9.04 0.16
N ALA A 23 36.23 -10.32 0.55
CA ALA A 23 36.13 -11.43 -0.36
C ALA A 23 34.72 -11.55 -0.98
N LEU A 24 33.67 -11.33 -0.21
CA LEU A 24 32.27 -11.35 -0.73
C LEU A 24 32.02 -10.20 -1.72
N LEU A 25 32.59 -9.01 -1.47
CA LEU A 25 32.47 -7.87 -2.38
C LEU A 25 33.20 -8.10 -3.71
N GLU A 26 34.38 -8.72 -3.67
CA GLU A 26 35.13 -9.08 -4.87
C GLU A 26 34.30 -10.05 -5.74
N LEU A 27 33.71 -11.07 -5.13
CA LEU A 27 32.85 -12.04 -5.81
C LEU A 27 31.51 -11.45 -6.26
N LEU A 28 31.03 -10.37 -5.65
CA LEU A 28 29.83 -9.65 -6.13
C LEU A 28 30.06 -8.88 -7.44
N ALA A 29 31.31 -8.65 -7.83
CA ALA A 29 31.67 -8.05 -9.13
C ALA A 29 31.64 -9.07 -10.28
N ASP A 30 31.46 -10.37 -10.00
CA ASP A 30 31.37 -11.42 -11.01
C ASP A 30 30.02 -11.36 -11.72
N ASP A 31 30.04 -11.41 -13.06
CA ASP A 31 28.82 -11.41 -13.90
C ASP A 31 28.20 -12.82 -14.07
N ASP A 32 28.88 -13.86 -13.60
CA ASP A 32 28.34 -15.23 -13.62
C ASP A 32 27.16 -15.34 -12.66
N HIS A 33 26.02 -15.68 -13.24
CA HIS A 33 24.75 -15.79 -12.48
C HIS A 33 24.77 -16.90 -11.40
N SER A 34 25.59 -17.95 -11.58
CA SER A 34 25.74 -19.02 -10.58
C SER A 34 26.55 -18.55 -9.37
N VAL A 35 27.65 -17.80 -9.62
CA VAL A 35 28.44 -17.14 -8.58
C VAL A 35 27.59 -16.15 -7.81
N TYR A 36 26.89 -15.25 -8.51
CA TYR A 36 25.99 -14.30 -7.87
C TYR A 36 24.95 -14.98 -6.98
N ARG A 37 24.28 -16.05 -7.44
CA ARG A 37 23.29 -16.78 -6.64
C ARG A 37 23.89 -17.38 -5.38
N ALA A 38 25.09 -17.92 -5.45
CA ALA A 38 25.79 -18.49 -4.29
C ALA A 38 26.14 -17.40 -3.28
N ILE A 39 26.76 -16.32 -3.74
CA ILE A 39 27.17 -15.17 -2.89
C ILE A 39 25.94 -14.47 -2.28
N ARG A 40 24.89 -14.23 -3.05
CA ARG A 40 23.63 -13.69 -2.56
C ARG A 40 23.05 -14.53 -1.42
N ARG A 41 23.03 -15.86 -1.57
CA ARG A 41 22.55 -16.79 -0.54
C ARG A 41 23.39 -16.71 0.71
N GLU A 42 24.69 -16.69 0.56
CA GLU A 42 25.65 -16.55 1.67
C GLU A 42 25.41 -15.25 2.44
N ILE A 43 25.36 -14.11 1.74
CA ILE A 43 25.15 -12.81 2.38
C ILE A 43 23.81 -12.76 3.11
N ILE A 44 22.72 -13.26 2.48
CA ILE A 44 21.39 -13.28 3.09
C ILE A 44 21.36 -14.18 4.34
N SER A 45 22.14 -15.26 4.38
CA SER A 45 22.20 -16.16 5.55
C SER A 45 22.73 -15.50 6.81
N HIS A 46 23.49 -14.39 6.69
CA HIS A 46 23.97 -13.60 7.82
C HIS A 46 22.90 -12.67 8.44
N GLY A 47 21.71 -12.59 7.81
CA GLY A 47 20.58 -11.80 8.32
C GLY A 47 20.70 -10.30 8.05
N PRO A 48 19.76 -9.48 8.58
CA PRO A 48 19.64 -8.08 8.23
C PRO A 48 20.81 -7.19 8.70
N ALA A 49 21.64 -7.65 9.63
CA ALA A 49 22.79 -6.89 10.13
C ALA A 49 23.82 -6.55 9.04
N VAL A 50 23.85 -7.30 7.92
CA VAL A 50 24.76 -7.03 6.80
C VAL A 50 24.21 -5.98 5.82
N ARG A 51 22.98 -5.57 5.98
CA ARG A 51 22.27 -4.64 5.08
C ARG A 51 23.01 -3.29 4.97
N ASP A 52 23.36 -2.70 6.11
CA ASP A 52 23.98 -1.35 6.14
C ASP A 52 25.40 -1.37 5.51
N TRP A 53 26.17 -2.42 5.78
CA TRP A 53 27.44 -2.63 5.08
C TRP A 53 27.27 -2.71 3.56
N LEU A 54 26.24 -3.40 3.06
CA LEU A 54 26.00 -3.48 1.61
C LEU A 54 25.42 -2.19 1.03
N ALA A 55 24.72 -1.39 1.83
CA ALA A 55 24.13 -0.14 1.37
C ALA A 55 25.21 0.84 0.86
N ASP A 56 26.40 0.87 1.47
CA ASP A 56 27.53 1.68 1.03
C ASP A 56 27.97 1.29 -0.40
N HIS A 57 27.82 0.03 -0.78
CA HIS A 57 28.15 -0.49 -2.11
C HIS A 57 27.02 -0.35 -3.13
N SER A 58 25.89 0.19 -2.75
CA SER A 58 24.79 0.52 -3.69
C SER A 58 25.11 1.70 -4.61
N LEU A 59 26.20 2.40 -4.35
CA LEU A 59 26.74 3.49 -5.18
C LEU A 59 28.13 3.16 -5.74
N ASP A 60 28.57 1.90 -5.66
CA ASP A 60 29.88 1.44 -6.12
C ASP A 60 30.14 1.83 -7.58
N GLU A 61 31.41 2.13 -7.93
CA GLU A 61 31.83 2.47 -9.29
C GLU A 61 31.62 1.29 -10.24
N ASP A 62 31.88 0.06 -9.80
CA ASP A 62 31.62 -1.16 -10.57
C ASP A 62 30.10 -1.37 -10.77
N PRO A 63 29.60 -1.36 -12.01
CA PRO A 63 28.18 -1.46 -12.30
C PRO A 63 27.57 -2.81 -11.90
N ILE A 64 28.34 -3.91 -11.95
CA ILE A 64 27.88 -5.24 -11.60
C ILE A 64 27.72 -5.33 -10.07
N ARG A 65 28.75 -4.93 -9.33
CA ARG A 65 28.72 -4.90 -7.86
C ARG A 65 27.62 -3.99 -7.34
N ARG A 66 27.48 -2.78 -7.92
CA ARG A 66 26.41 -1.85 -7.60
C ARG A 66 25.02 -2.47 -7.82
N ARG A 67 24.79 -3.14 -8.95
CA ARG A 67 23.52 -3.83 -9.26
C ARG A 67 23.21 -4.93 -8.25
N HIS A 68 24.21 -5.78 -7.96
CA HIS A 68 24.08 -6.91 -7.07
C HIS A 68 23.88 -6.46 -5.61
N ALA A 69 24.64 -5.46 -5.15
CA ALA A 69 24.46 -4.86 -3.82
C ALA A 69 23.05 -4.29 -3.64
N LYS A 70 22.57 -3.47 -4.60
CA LYS A 70 21.19 -2.93 -4.60
C LYS A 70 20.13 -4.02 -4.51
N ALA A 71 20.29 -5.11 -5.25
CA ALA A 71 19.33 -6.21 -5.24
C ALA A 71 19.27 -6.93 -3.87
N ILE A 72 20.40 -7.07 -3.18
CA ILE A 72 20.45 -7.69 -1.85
C ILE A 72 19.93 -6.73 -0.78
N VAL A 73 20.31 -5.45 -0.83
CA VAL A 73 19.75 -4.41 0.06
C VAL A 73 18.23 -4.35 -0.06
N SER A 74 17.70 -4.29 -1.28
CA SER A 74 16.26 -4.31 -1.53
C SER A 74 15.56 -5.54 -0.97
N HIS A 75 16.22 -6.71 -0.95
CA HIS A 75 15.69 -7.91 -0.30
C HIS A 75 15.48 -7.70 1.21
N PHE A 76 16.47 -7.15 1.90
CA PHE A 76 16.36 -6.87 3.35
C PHE A 76 15.35 -5.77 3.64
N ASP A 77 15.31 -4.73 2.81
CA ASP A 77 14.35 -3.63 2.96
C ASP A 77 12.91 -4.10 2.80
N ARG A 78 12.65 -5.02 1.85
CA ARG A 78 11.35 -5.68 1.71
C ARG A 78 11.00 -6.53 2.92
N GLN A 79 11.93 -7.32 3.40
CA GLN A 79 11.72 -8.16 4.58
C GLN A 79 11.39 -7.32 5.82
N SER A 80 12.08 -6.18 5.99
CA SER A 80 11.76 -5.22 7.05
C SER A 80 10.37 -4.62 6.87
N ALA A 81 10.02 -4.20 5.65
CA ALA A 81 8.70 -3.64 5.35
C ALA A 81 7.57 -4.65 5.58
N ASP A 82 7.76 -5.92 5.22
CA ASP A 82 6.81 -7.00 5.50
C ASP A 82 6.60 -7.20 7.00
N HIS A 83 7.69 -7.16 7.78
CA HIS A 83 7.62 -7.24 9.23
C HIS A 83 6.87 -6.05 9.84
N ASP A 84 7.20 -4.83 9.41
CA ASP A 84 6.58 -3.59 9.90
C ASP A 84 5.08 -3.57 9.60
N PHE A 85 4.68 -3.95 8.38
CA PHE A 85 3.27 -4.01 8.00
C PHE A 85 2.51 -5.10 8.75
N SER A 86 3.10 -6.28 8.89
CA SER A 86 2.51 -7.38 9.68
C SER A 86 2.33 -6.98 11.14
N ALA A 87 3.33 -6.34 11.73
CA ALA A 87 3.27 -5.84 13.11
C ALA A 87 2.19 -4.75 13.25
N PHE A 88 2.06 -3.85 12.28
CA PHE A 88 1.00 -2.85 12.22
C PHE A 88 -0.38 -3.51 12.21
N CYS A 89 -0.62 -4.49 11.35
CA CYS A 89 -1.89 -5.21 11.25
C CYS A 89 -2.28 -5.91 12.56
N LEU A 90 -1.29 -6.42 13.31
CA LEU A 90 -1.54 -7.15 14.57
C LEU A 90 -1.71 -6.24 15.79
N ARG A 91 -1.11 -5.03 15.80
CA ARG A 91 -1.13 -4.12 16.95
C ARG A 91 -2.37 -3.22 17.01
N HIS A 92 -3.00 -2.97 15.88
CA HIS A 92 -4.08 -2.01 15.76
C HIS A 92 -5.43 -2.71 15.61
N GLY A 93 -6.46 -2.18 16.27
CA GLY A 93 -7.85 -2.63 16.19
C GLY A 93 -8.57 -2.10 14.93
N GLU A 94 -9.90 -1.99 15.04
CA GLU A 94 -10.76 -1.49 13.93
C GLU A 94 -10.42 -0.05 13.50
N ASP A 95 -9.97 0.80 14.44
CA ASP A 95 -9.67 2.23 14.25
C ASP A 95 -8.20 2.51 13.92
N LEU A 96 -7.55 1.59 13.21
CA LEU A 96 -6.17 1.80 12.77
C LEU A 96 -6.03 3.06 11.91
N ASN A 97 -4.83 3.65 11.88
CA ASN A 97 -4.55 4.75 10.96
C ASN A 97 -4.48 4.23 9.51
N LEU A 98 -5.57 4.42 8.77
CA LEU A 98 -5.71 3.89 7.41
C LEU A 98 -4.63 4.42 6.45
N GLU A 99 -4.32 5.71 6.50
CA GLU A 99 -3.29 6.31 5.64
C GLU A 99 -1.91 5.69 5.93
N GLU A 100 -1.57 5.51 7.22
CA GLU A 100 -0.35 4.80 7.62
C GLU A 100 -0.32 3.37 7.08
N GLY A 101 -1.42 2.64 7.24
CA GLY A 101 -1.55 1.28 6.73
C GLY A 101 -1.34 1.19 5.21
N CYS A 102 -1.90 2.14 4.45
CA CYS A 102 -1.71 2.21 2.99
C CYS A 102 -0.24 2.48 2.61
N TRP A 103 0.47 3.36 3.33
CA TRP A 103 1.89 3.61 3.09
C TRP A 103 2.76 2.41 3.45
N LEU A 104 2.49 1.75 4.57
CA LEU A 104 3.21 0.54 4.95
C LEU A 104 2.96 -0.61 3.96
N LEU A 105 1.73 -0.79 3.48
CA LEU A 105 1.43 -1.73 2.40
C LEU A 105 2.21 -1.39 1.13
N SER A 106 2.29 -0.12 0.75
CA SER A 106 3.08 0.32 -0.41
C SER A 106 4.57 0.01 -0.24
N ARG A 107 5.14 0.20 0.95
CA ARG A 107 6.54 -0.14 1.25
C ARG A 107 6.87 -1.62 1.09
N THR A 108 5.91 -2.52 1.31
CA THR A 108 6.16 -3.96 1.11
C THR A 108 6.52 -4.31 -0.33
N ARG A 109 6.08 -3.51 -1.30
CA ARG A 109 6.40 -3.67 -2.73
C ARG A 109 7.50 -2.72 -3.19
N HIS A 110 7.50 -1.51 -2.65
CA HIS A 110 8.38 -0.39 -3.01
C HIS A 110 9.10 0.11 -1.74
N PRO A 111 10.09 -0.65 -1.22
CA PRO A 111 10.71 -0.36 0.07
C PRO A 111 11.47 0.97 0.12
N GLU A 112 11.85 1.51 -1.04
CA GLU A 112 12.58 2.75 -1.22
C GLU A 112 11.72 4.02 -1.13
N ILE A 113 10.39 3.91 -1.01
CA ILE A 113 9.51 5.08 -1.03
C ILE A 113 9.76 6.03 0.14
N ASN A 114 9.73 7.32 -0.16
CA ASN A 114 9.77 8.38 0.85
C ASN A 114 8.35 8.74 1.30
N ILE A 115 7.84 8.05 2.32
CA ILE A 115 6.49 8.26 2.86
C ILE A 115 6.29 9.71 3.31
N SER A 116 7.32 10.36 3.87
CA SER A 116 7.22 11.75 4.32
C SER A 116 6.97 12.71 3.17
N ALA A 117 7.56 12.47 2.00
CA ALA A 117 7.31 13.27 0.80
C ALA A 117 5.86 13.15 0.32
N TYR A 118 5.30 11.94 0.32
CA TYR A 118 3.88 11.74 -0.05
C TYR A 118 2.92 12.38 0.96
N ARG A 119 3.23 12.31 2.24
CA ARG A 119 2.43 13.01 3.27
C ARG A 119 2.47 14.52 3.07
N ALA A 120 3.66 15.10 2.83
CA ALA A 120 3.81 16.51 2.52
C ALA A 120 3.01 16.92 1.27
N LEU A 121 2.99 16.08 0.23
CA LEU A 121 2.16 16.32 -0.97
C LEU A 121 0.66 16.41 -0.62
N PHE A 122 0.15 15.52 0.23
CA PHE A 122 -1.25 15.61 0.67
C PHE A 122 -1.51 16.80 1.60
N ASP A 123 -0.53 17.22 2.38
CA ASP A 123 -0.62 18.45 3.19
C ASP A 123 -0.69 19.69 2.28
N ASP A 124 0.07 19.70 1.17
CA ASP A 124 -0.02 20.75 0.15
C ASP A 124 -1.38 20.74 -0.56
N TYR A 125 -1.93 19.56 -0.89
CA TYR A 125 -3.30 19.47 -1.45
C TYR A 125 -4.34 20.06 -0.49
N ALA A 126 -4.23 19.75 0.79
CA ALA A 126 -5.16 20.29 1.77
C ALA A 126 -5.03 21.80 1.91
N ARG A 127 -3.82 22.36 1.86
CA ARG A 127 -3.58 23.81 1.88
C ARG A 127 -4.20 24.49 0.68
N ASP A 128 -3.92 23.97 -0.54
CA ASP A 128 -4.51 24.49 -1.77
C ASP A 128 -6.06 24.47 -1.72
N LEU A 129 -6.63 23.41 -1.18
CA LEU A 129 -8.08 23.24 -1.05
C LEU A 129 -8.67 24.17 0.02
N CYS A 130 -7.97 24.41 1.15
CA CYS A 130 -8.40 25.36 2.16
C CYS A 130 -8.58 26.77 1.60
N ASP A 131 -7.69 27.18 0.69
CA ASP A 131 -7.74 28.52 0.08
C ASP A 131 -8.84 28.67 -0.98
N ARG A 132 -9.37 27.57 -1.51
CA ARG A 132 -10.28 27.55 -2.67
C ARG A 132 -11.71 27.15 -2.31
N LEU A 133 -11.89 26.34 -1.28
CA LEU A 133 -13.20 25.82 -0.92
C LEU A 133 -13.95 26.77 0.00
N ASP A 134 -15.21 27.01 -0.33
CA ASP A 134 -16.15 27.67 0.58
C ASP A 134 -16.76 26.62 1.53
N PHE A 135 -16.24 26.54 2.75
CA PHE A 135 -16.74 25.64 3.79
C PHE A 135 -18.12 26.03 4.33
N GLY A 136 -18.63 27.21 4.00
CA GLY A 136 -19.99 27.65 4.28
C GLY A 136 -21.01 27.27 3.22
N ALA A 137 -20.54 26.80 2.05
CA ALA A 137 -21.41 26.39 0.96
C ALA A 137 -22.20 25.10 1.27
N GLU A 138 -23.23 24.85 0.45
CA GLU A 138 -23.92 23.55 0.46
C GLU A 138 -22.94 22.41 0.12
N PRO A 139 -23.13 21.22 0.72
CA PRO A 139 -22.20 20.09 0.55
C PRO A 139 -21.88 19.71 -0.88
N GLU A 140 -22.83 19.88 -1.80
CA GLU A 140 -22.62 19.60 -3.23
C GLU A 140 -21.60 20.53 -3.86
N GLY A 141 -21.61 21.82 -3.48
CA GLY A 141 -20.61 22.79 -3.94
C GLY A 141 -19.21 22.48 -3.44
N LEU A 142 -19.11 22.07 -2.19
CA LEU A 142 -17.85 21.67 -1.58
C LEU A 142 -17.29 20.39 -2.23
N ILE A 143 -18.15 19.38 -2.46
CA ILE A 143 -17.77 18.14 -3.16
C ILE A 143 -17.38 18.44 -4.62
N ALA A 144 -18.10 19.33 -5.31
CA ALA A 144 -17.75 19.74 -6.67
C ALA A 144 -16.37 20.40 -6.76
N GLY A 145 -16.02 21.24 -5.79
CA GLY A 145 -14.69 21.85 -5.68
C GLY A 145 -13.59 20.80 -5.46
N LEU A 146 -13.80 19.85 -4.55
CA LEU A 146 -12.89 18.70 -4.31
C LEU A 146 -12.70 17.88 -5.58
N ASN A 147 -13.79 17.55 -6.28
CA ASN A 147 -13.75 16.75 -7.50
C ASN A 147 -13.01 17.50 -8.63
N THR A 148 -13.25 18.79 -8.78
CA THR A 148 -12.53 19.62 -9.74
C THR A 148 -11.03 19.59 -9.45
N TYR A 149 -10.65 19.79 -8.20
CA TYR A 149 -9.25 19.79 -7.80
C TYR A 149 -8.57 18.43 -8.04
N LEU A 150 -9.14 17.35 -7.51
CA LEU A 150 -8.49 16.02 -7.57
C LEU A 150 -8.53 15.42 -8.98
N PHE A 151 -9.67 15.49 -9.67
CA PHE A 151 -9.86 14.76 -10.92
C PHE A 151 -9.56 15.60 -12.17
N LYS A 152 -9.83 16.90 -12.15
CA LYS A 152 -9.56 17.76 -13.33
C LYS A 152 -8.19 18.45 -13.26
N GLU A 153 -7.80 19.00 -12.10
CA GLU A 153 -6.54 19.72 -11.98
C GLU A 153 -5.36 18.78 -11.66
N LYS A 154 -5.51 17.87 -10.69
CA LYS A 154 -4.45 16.90 -10.35
C LYS A 154 -4.46 15.67 -11.26
N GLY A 155 -5.53 15.45 -12.03
CA GLY A 155 -5.61 14.44 -13.09
C GLY A 155 -5.77 13.00 -12.60
N TYR A 156 -6.29 12.78 -11.39
CA TYR A 156 -6.59 11.42 -10.95
C TYR A 156 -7.76 10.82 -11.74
N THR A 157 -7.62 9.54 -12.16
CA THR A 157 -8.65 8.84 -12.91
C THR A 157 -8.63 7.34 -12.66
N GLY A 158 -9.73 6.65 -12.93
CA GLY A 158 -9.78 5.18 -12.91
C GLY A 158 -8.94 4.57 -14.03
N ASN A 159 -8.20 3.50 -13.73
CA ASN A 159 -7.48 2.74 -14.75
C ASN A 159 -8.40 1.67 -15.34
N GLU A 160 -9.17 2.01 -16.36
CA GLU A 160 -10.08 1.09 -17.05
C GLU A 160 -9.31 0.14 -17.99
N ASP A 161 -8.27 0.64 -18.67
CA ASP A 161 -7.51 -0.10 -19.68
C ASP A 161 -6.70 -1.25 -19.06
N ASN A 162 -6.17 -1.05 -17.86
CA ASN A 162 -5.40 -2.05 -17.13
C ASN A 162 -5.88 -2.18 -15.67
N TYR A 163 -7.16 -2.55 -15.53
CA TYR A 163 -7.85 -2.58 -14.23
C TYR A 163 -7.16 -3.48 -13.18
N TYR A 164 -6.61 -4.61 -13.63
CA TYR A 164 -5.97 -5.60 -12.75
C TYR A 164 -4.47 -5.38 -12.55
N ASP A 165 -3.91 -4.24 -12.95
CA ASP A 165 -2.53 -3.90 -12.63
C ASP A 165 -2.37 -3.76 -11.11
N PRO A 166 -1.43 -4.50 -10.47
CA PRO A 166 -1.15 -4.36 -9.03
C PRO A 166 -0.83 -2.92 -8.60
N ASP A 167 -0.19 -2.13 -9.47
CA ASP A 167 0.18 -0.74 -9.21
C ASP A 167 -1.04 0.15 -8.96
N ASN A 168 -2.23 -0.22 -9.44
CA ASN A 168 -3.48 0.46 -9.12
C ASN A 168 -3.87 0.38 -7.63
N SER A 169 -3.24 -0.49 -6.84
CA SER A 169 -3.57 -0.72 -5.44
C SER A 169 -2.55 -0.14 -4.45
N TYR A 170 -1.32 0.14 -4.89
CA TYR A 170 -0.28 0.72 -4.06
C TYR A 170 -0.35 2.25 -4.09
N LEU A 171 -0.58 2.87 -2.92
CA LEU A 171 -0.90 4.31 -2.85
C LEU A 171 0.19 5.20 -3.45
N ASN A 172 1.48 4.85 -3.30
CA ASN A 172 2.57 5.58 -3.95
C ASN A 172 2.44 5.56 -5.48
N ARG A 173 2.13 4.39 -6.08
CA ARG A 173 1.98 4.26 -7.53
C ARG A 173 0.76 5.00 -8.04
N VAL A 174 -0.35 4.94 -7.28
CA VAL A 174 -1.56 5.71 -7.59
C VAL A 174 -1.29 7.21 -7.59
N VAL A 175 -0.52 7.70 -6.63
CA VAL A 175 -0.12 9.12 -6.55
C VAL A 175 0.82 9.50 -7.70
N ASP A 176 1.81 8.66 -8.01
CA ASP A 176 2.78 8.94 -9.08
C ASP A 176 2.14 8.91 -10.47
N ASN A 177 1.34 7.88 -10.74
CA ASN A 177 0.73 7.63 -12.05
C ASN A 177 -0.60 8.39 -12.26
N ARG A 178 -1.20 8.96 -11.19
CA ARG A 178 -2.54 9.57 -11.20
C ARG A 178 -3.66 8.61 -11.61
N THR A 179 -3.42 7.32 -11.57
CA THR A 179 -4.39 6.28 -11.92
C THR A 179 -4.50 5.25 -10.80
N GLY A 180 -5.68 4.67 -10.64
CA GLY A 180 -5.90 3.68 -9.59
C GLY A 180 -7.19 2.87 -9.78
N ASN A 181 -7.40 1.93 -8.87
CA ASN A 181 -8.67 1.22 -8.75
C ASN A 181 -9.66 1.97 -7.83
N PRO A 182 -10.93 1.54 -7.73
CA PRO A 182 -11.95 2.27 -6.95
C PRO A 182 -11.53 2.53 -5.50
N ILE A 183 -10.95 1.55 -4.81
CA ILE A 183 -10.59 1.71 -3.40
C ILE A 183 -9.38 2.62 -3.20
N SER A 184 -8.36 2.52 -4.04
CA SER A 184 -7.15 3.34 -3.92
C SER A 184 -7.38 4.80 -4.27
N LEU A 185 -8.22 5.11 -5.26
CA LEU A 185 -8.64 6.49 -5.55
C LEU A 185 -9.49 7.08 -4.42
N CYS A 186 -10.36 6.26 -3.78
CA CYS A 186 -11.01 6.68 -2.55
C CYS A 186 -10.00 6.97 -1.42
N MET A 187 -8.86 6.25 -1.34
CA MET A 187 -7.82 6.58 -0.35
C MET A 187 -7.19 7.94 -0.60
N VAL A 188 -6.93 8.32 -1.86
CA VAL A 188 -6.48 9.68 -2.23
C VAL A 188 -7.50 10.72 -1.77
N TYR A 189 -8.77 10.49 -2.07
CA TYR A 189 -9.87 11.37 -1.68
C TYR A 189 -9.98 11.52 -0.16
N LEU A 190 -9.99 10.40 0.57
CA LEU A 190 -10.08 10.38 2.03
C LEU A 190 -8.88 11.03 2.71
N ALA A 191 -7.66 10.87 2.15
CA ALA A 191 -6.45 11.50 2.68
C ALA A 191 -6.52 13.03 2.63
N ALA A 192 -7.05 13.59 1.54
CA ALA A 192 -7.31 15.03 1.40
C ALA A 192 -8.41 15.49 2.37
N CYS A 193 -9.56 14.79 2.39
CA CYS A 193 -10.72 15.14 3.20
C CYS A 193 -10.42 15.08 4.70
N ARG A 194 -9.61 14.11 5.16
CA ARG A 194 -9.22 13.98 6.56
C ARG A 194 -8.45 15.23 7.05
N ARG A 195 -7.56 15.77 6.23
CA ARG A 195 -6.81 17.00 6.55
C ARG A 195 -7.71 18.23 6.63
N LEU A 196 -8.75 18.25 5.82
CA LEU A 196 -9.78 19.29 5.80
C LEU A 196 -10.87 19.07 6.87
N GLN A 197 -10.78 18.00 7.65
CA GLN A 197 -11.78 17.60 8.66
C GLN A 197 -13.21 17.45 8.09
N LEU A 198 -13.32 17.03 6.83
CA LEU A 198 -14.61 16.82 6.20
C LEU A 198 -15.22 15.47 6.61
N PRO A 199 -16.55 15.39 6.83
CA PRO A 199 -17.23 14.18 7.27
C PRO A 199 -17.42 13.20 6.11
N ILE A 200 -16.30 12.70 5.57
CA ILE A 200 -16.29 11.76 4.43
C ILE A 200 -15.69 10.43 4.88
N THR A 201 -16.37 9.34 4.55
CA THR A 201 -16.01 7.97 4.90
C THR A 201 -15.99 7.07 3.67
N GLY A 202 -15.32 5.91 3.77
CA GLY A 202 -15.30 4.90 2.70
C GLY A 202 -16.46 3.92 2.81
N ILE A 203 -17.06 3.54 1.68
CA ILE A 203 -18.16 2.60 1.57
C ILE A 203 -17.76 1.44 0.67
N GLY A 204 -17.83 0.22 1.22
CA GLY A 204 -17.45 -0.99 0.50
C GLY A 204 -18.61 -1.69 -0.19
N LEU A 205 -18.93 -1.34 -1.43
CA LEU A 205 -19.89 -2.07 -2.24
C LEU A 205 -19.30 -3.39 -2.79
N PRO A 206 -20.12 -4.44 -2.99
CA PRO A 206 -19.72 -5.57 -3.83
C PRO A 206 -19.25 -5.10 -5.21
N GLY A 207 -18.03 -5.48 -5.60
CA GLY A 207 -17.42 -5.10 -6.88
C GLY A 207 -16.97 -3.64 -7.02
N HIS A 208 -17.27 -2.75 -6.05
CA HIS A 208 -16.91 -1.33 -6.14
C HIS A 208 -16.57 -0.71 -4.77
N PHE A 209 -16.06 0.51 -4.76
CA PHE A 209 -15.77 1.26 -3.55
C PHE A 209 -16.08 2.75 -3.78
N LEU A 210 -16.76 3.39 -2.82
CA LEU A 210 -17.20 4.78 -2.90
C LEU A 210 -16.73 5.58 -1.68
N CYS A 211 -16.70 6.89 -1.80
CA CYS A 211 -16.70 7.80 -0.67
C CYS A 211 -18.15 8.21 -0.34
N ARG A 212 -18.42 8.47 0.94
CA ARG A 212 -19.71 8.99 1.40
C ARG A 212 -19.50 10.22 2.28
N PHE A 213 -20.06 11.35 1.84
CA PHE A 213 -20.29 12.51 2.69
C PHE A 213 -21.56 12.29 3.49
N GLN A 214 -21.53 12.57 4.78
CA GLN A 214 -22.72 12.51 5.62
C GLN A 214 -22.72 13.60 6.68
N ASN A 215 -23.82 14.37 6.71
CA ASN A 215 -24.17 15.25 7.83
C ASN A 215 -25.62 14.98 8.26
N PRO A 216 -26.17 15.65 9.29
CA PRO A 216 -27.55 15.42 9.75
C PRO A 216 -28.64 15.70 8.70
N ARG A 217 -28.32 16.41 7.64
CA ARG A 217 -29.31 16.84 6.62
C ARG A 217 -29.16 16.13 5.27
N LYS A 218 -27.92 15.66 4.94
CA LYS A 218 -27.60 15.14 3.61
C LYS A 218 -26.68 13.94 3.66
N GLU A 219 -26.90 13.04 2.74
CA GLU A 219 -26.06 11.89 2.43
C GLU A 219 -25.76 11.88 0.94
N ILE A 220 -24.49 11.91 0.56
CA ILE A 220 -24.02 11.99 -0.82
C ILE A 220 -22.96 10.91 -1.03
N TYR A 221 -23.09 10.12 -2.07
CA TYR A 221 -22.09 9.12 -2.48
C TYR A 221 -21.24 9.67 -3.61
N ILE A 222 -19.95 9.40 -3.58
CA ILE A 222 -18.96 9.96 -4.50
C ILE A 222 -18.16 8.81 -5.09
N ASP A 223 -18.20 8.66 -6.40
CA ASP A 223 -17.48 7.63 -7.13
C ASP A 223 -16.13 8.18 -7.63
N ALA A 224 -15.09 7.99 -6.84
CA ALA A 224 -13.75 8.48 -7.14
C ALA A 224 -13.14 7.82 -8.40
N PHE A 225 -13.55 6.59 -8.74
CA PHE A 225 -13.09 5.89 -9.94
C PHE A 225 -13.66 6.54 -11.22
N ASN A 226 -14.88 7.04 -11.14
CA ASN A 226 -15.56 7.79 -12.21
C ASN A 226 -15.46 9.31 -11.95
N GLU A 227 -14.26 9.81 -11.70
CA GLU A 227 -13.93 11.25 -11.58
C GLU A 227 -14.80 12.01 -10.56
N GLY A 228 -15.17 11.36 -9.46
CA GLY A 228 -15.96 11.99 -8.40
C GLY A 228 -17.45 12.11 -8.73
N ARG A 229 -17.97 11.27 -9.63
CA ARG A 229 -19.40 11.25 -9.96
C ARG A 229 -20.23 11.17 -8.70
N ILE A 230 -21.17 12.11 -8.56
CA ILE A 230 -22.11 12.16 -7.44
C ILE A 230 -23.22 11.15 -7.68
N LEU A 231 -23.48 10.33 -6.69
CA LEU A 231 -24.50 9.29 -6.70
C LEU A 231 -25.47 9.47 -5.53
N THR A 232 -26.71 9.08 -5.75
CA THR A 232 -27.73 8.93 -4.71
C THR A 232 -27.75 7.50 -4.18
N LYS A 233 -28.42 7.26 -3.05
CA LYS A 233 -28.69 5.91 -2.56
C LYS A 233 -29.39 5.04 -3.62
N THR A 234 -30.33 5.64 -4.37
CA THR A 234 -31.03 4.95 -5.48
C THR A 234 -30.06 4.51 -6.58
N ASP A 235 -29.03 5.31 -6.88
CA ASP A 235 -28.03 4.93 -7.88
C ASP A 235 -27.16 3.78 -7.39
N CYS A 236 -26.81 3.76 -6.10
CA CYS A 236 -26.12 2.62 -5.49
C CYS A 236 -26.97 1.34 -5.54
N MET A 237 -28.28 1.44 -5.28
CA MET A 237 -29.20 0.31 -5.40
C MET A 237 -29.30 -0.21 -6.84
N LYS A 238 -29.37 0.68 -7.82
CA LYS A 238 -29.39 0.30 -9.25
C LYS A 238 -28.10 -0.41 -9.65
N TYR A 239 -26.94 0.12 -9.22
CA TYR A 239 -25.64 -0.50 -9.46
C TYR A 239 -25.59 -1.93 -8.92
N LEU A 240 -25.99 -2.13 -7.65
CA LEU A 240 -25.99 -3.46 -7.03
C LEU A 240 -26.88 -4.45 -7.78
N LYS A 241 -28.09 -3.99 -8.16
CA LYS A 241 -29.04 -4.81 -8.95
C LYS A 241 -28.47 -5.21 -10.31
N GLN A 242 -27.81 -4.28 -11.01
CA GLN A 242 -27.17 -4.54 -12.31
C GLN A 242 -25.98 -5.51 -12.17
N ALA A 243 -25.25 -5.45 -11.05
CA ALA A 243 -24.15 -6.35 -10.72
C ALA A 243 -24.62 -7.72 -10.16
N GLY A 244 -25.96 -7.97 -10.09
CA GLY A 244 -26.52 -9.25 -9.63
C GLY A 244 -26.60 -9.41 -8.11
N TYR A 245 -26.48 -8.32 -7.35
CA TYR A 245 -26.58 -8.34 -5.89
C TYR A 245 -27.95 -7.84 -5.42
N GLU A 246 -28.51 -8.51 -4.43
CA GLU A 246 -29.64 -7.99 -3.69
C GLU A 246 -29.19 -6.84 -2.79
N PHE A 247 -29.98 -5.77 -2.72
CA PHE A 247 -29.65 -4.61 -1.90
C PHE A 247 -29.83 -4.92 -0.41
N HIS A 248 -28.77 -4.66 0.36
CA HIS A 248 -28.79 -4.64 1.82
C HIS A 248 -28.26 -3.30 2.33
N GLU A 249 -28.96 -2.69 3.30
CA GLU A 249 -28.50 -1.44 3.95
C GLU A 249 -27.06 -1.52 4.47
N ALA A 250 -26.65 -2.71 4.90
CA ALA A 250 -25.29 -2.96 5.38
C ALA A 250 -24.19 -2.62 4.35
N PHE A 251 -24.51 -2.64 3.05
CA PHE A 251 -23.54 -2.26 2.01
C PHE A 251 -23.23 -0.77 1.98
N LEU A 252 -24.10 0.07 2.57
CA LEU A 252 -23.93 1.51 2.62
C LEU A 252 -23.39 2.00 3.98
N ILE A 253 -23.11 1.10 4.90
CA ILE A 253 -22.45 1.43 6.19
C ILE A 253 -20.97 1.74 5.94
N PRO A 254 -20.40 2.78 6.60
CA PRO A 254 -18.98 3.06 6.52
C PRO A 254 -18.14 1.83 6.89
N ALA A 255 -17.20 1.51 6.03
CA ALA A 255 -16.23 0.46 6.33
C ALA A 255 -15.22 0.97 7.36
N SER A 256 -14.89 0.15 8.36
CA SER A 256 -13.81 0.49 9.29
C SER A 256 -12.47 0.56 8.55
N PRO A 257 -11.50 1.36 9.03
CA PRO A 257 -10.16 1.42 8.47
C PRO A 257 -9.52 0.04 8.26
N ARG A 258 -9.71 -0.86 9.23
CA ARG A 258 -9.22 -2.24 9.16
C ARG A 258 -9.84 -3.02 8.00
N ARG A 259 -11.15 -2.92 7.81
CA ARG A 259 -11.87 -3.58 6.70
C ARG A 259 -11.46 -3.03 5.33
N ILE A 260 -11.18 -1.72 5.25
CA ILE A 260 -10.67 -1.11 4.01
C ILE A 260 -9.30 -1.71 3.66
N LEU A 261 -8.38 -1.73 4.63
CA LEU A 261 -7.03 -2.28 4.42
C LEU A 261 -7.06 -3.78 4.09
N LEU A 262 -7.93 -4.54 4.78
CA LEU A 262 -8.17 -5.96 4.47
C LEU A 262 -8.63 -6.15 3.02
N ARG A 263 -9.55 -5.31 2.55
CA ARG A 263 -10.04 -5.37 1.16
C ARG A 263 -8.94 -5.03 0.15
N MET A 264 -8.08 -4.04 0.45
CA MET A 264 -6.92 -3.73 -0.41
C MET A 264 -5.98 -4.93 -0.53
N CYS A 265 -5.65 -5.58 0.58
CA CYS A 265 -4.83 -6.80 0.59
C CYS A 265 -5.51 -7.94 -0.19
N SER A 266 -6.83 -8.11 -0.03
CA SER A 266 -7.60 -9.15 -0.73
C SER A 266 -7.64 -8.92 -2.24
N ASN A 267 -7.81 -7.68 -2.69
CA ASN A 267 -7.77 -7.34 -4.11
C ASN A 267 -6.38 -7.66 -4.71
N LEU A 268 -5.31 -7.23 -4.06
CA LEU A 268 -3.94 -7.55 -4.49
C LEU A 268 -3.67 -9.05 -4.50
N HIS A 269 -4.13 -9.79 -3.49
CA HIS A 269 -4.00 -11.24 -3.44
C HIS A 269 -4.65 -11.92 -4.65
N GLN A 270 -5.87 -11.51 -5.01
CA GLN A 270 -6.57 -12.03 -6.20
C GLN A 270 -5.82 -11.71 -7.49
N ILE A 271 -5.31 -10.49 -7.64
CA ILE A 271 -4.52 -10.07 -8.81
C ILE A 271 -3.28 -10.98 -8.94
N TYR A 272 -2.48 -11.11 -7.87
CA TYR A 272 -1.26 -11.93 -7.92
C TYR A 272 -1.52 -13.43 -8.08
N GLN A 273 -2.66 -13.94 -7.58
CA GLN A 273 -3.09 -15.30 -7.89
C GLN A 273 -3.38 -15.48 -9.39
N HIS A 274 -4.09 -14.53 -9.99
CA HIS A 274 -4.41 -14.57 -11.41
C HIS A 274 -3.15 -14.46 -12.29
N GLU A 275 -2.17 -13.66 -11.87
CA GLU A 275 -0.87 -13.52 -12.55
C GLU A 275 0.12 -14.67 -12.25
N ASN A 276 -0.29 -15.70 -11.48
CA ASN A 276 0.58 -16.80 -11.05
C ASN A 276 1.82 -16.37 -10.25
N GLN A 277 1.78 -15.21 -9.61
CA GLN A 277 2.83 -14.69 -8.72
C GLN A 277 2.66 -15.25 -7.30
N LYS A 278 2.88 -16.57 -7.14
CA LYS A 278 2.60 -17.30 -5.89
C LYS A 278 3.26 -16.67 -4.66
N GLY A 279 4.52 -16.25 -4.74
CA GLY A 279 5.24 -15.64 -3.60
C GLY A 279 4.59 -14.35 -3.09
N GLU A 280 4.10 -13.50 -4.00
CA GLU A 280 3.37 -12.27 -3.65
C GLU A 280 1.98 -12.60 -3.08
N ALA A 281 1.28 -13.57 -3.67
CA ALA A 281 -0.02 -14.02 -3.16
C ALA A 281 0.09 -14.61 -1.74
N ASP A 282 1.06 -15.49 -1.48
CA ASP A 282 1.30 -16.07 -0.16
C ASP A 282 1.61 -15.00 0.90
N ARG A 283 2.39 -13.97 0.53
CA ARG A 283 2.70 -12.83 1.39
C ARG A 283 1.44 -12.05 1.77
N LEU A 284 0.61 -11.70 0.80
CA LEU A 284 -0.67 -11.01 1.03
C LEU A 284 -1.66 -11.85 1.83
N GLN A 285 -1.68 -13.17 1.63
CA GLN A 285 -2.47 -14.07 2.47
C GLN A 285 -2.08 -13.97 3.95
N GLY A 286 -0.79 -13.80 4.24
CA GLY A 286 -0.32 -13.55 5.61
C GLY A 286 -0.90 -12.27 6.21
N TYR A 287 -0.95 -11.17 5.45
CA TYR A 287 -1.56 -9.90 5.88
C TYR A 287 -3.07 -10.00 6.08
N ILE A 288 -3.77 -10.71 5.16
CA ILE A 288 -5.21 -10.97 5.28
C ILE A 288 -5.51 -11.69 6.59
N VAL A 289 -4.73 -12.74 6.91
CA VAL A 289 -4.88 -13.46 8.18
C VAL A 289 -4.63 -12.56 9.39
N ALA A 290 -3.61 -11.69 9.33
CA ALA A 290 -3.31 -10.75 10.41
C ALA A 290 -4.43 -9.71 10.60
N LEU A 291 -5.02 -9.21 9.50
CA LEU A 291 -6.13 -8.25 9.52
C LEU A 291 -7.49 -8.88 9.88
N SER A 292 -7.63 -10.19 9.82
CA SER A 292 -8.87 -10.91 10.14
C SER A 292 -8.98 -11.33 11.61
N LYS A 293 -7.93 -11.13 12.40
CA LYS A 293 -7.89 -11.39 13.86
C LYS A 293 -8.43 -10.21 14.63
#